data_39b6df66f4c8eb1f4f4e844d4988b233
#
_entry.id   39b6df66f4c8eb1f4f4e844d4988b233
#
_cell.length_a   1.000
_cell.length_b   1.000
_cell.length_c   1.000
_cell.angle_alpha   90.00
_cell.angle_beta   90.00
_cell.angle_gamma   90.00
#
_symmetry.space_group_name_H-M   'P 1'
#
loop_
_entity.id
_entity.type
_entity.pdbx_description
1 polymer ?
#
loop_
_entity_poly.entity_id
_entity_poly.type
_entity_poly.pdbx_seq_one_letter_code
_entity_poly.pdbx_strand_id
1 'polypeptide(L)'
;PYRRALTGMYARLAATLTALTGQEAARHAVAPQDPYDSPQALLDDLHVIRESLRQNHGEVLAQERLDDLIRAVDVFGFHLATVDLRQSSDQHERVVAELLHVAGVCEDYLALDEDARVAILMTLLKQARPLRVPSATYSALADKELAVFEAARDVLKAFGPRAIRQYIVSHTETVSDLLEVYLLQKETGLMSGPLGGKTFGAKPLPTRASFIVVPLFETIGDLQRAPAIMRELFALPHVVSLLKASGGEQEIMLGYSDSNKDGGIFTSTWELYRAELALVEVFN
;
A
#
# COMPACT_ATOMS: atom_id res chain seq x y z
N PRO A 1 -40.15 1.67 12.68
CA PRO A 1 -38.87 0.98 12.88
C PRO A 1 -37.75 1.70 12.14
N TYR A 2 -37.82 1.94 10.82
CA TYR A 2 -36.77 2.53 9.98
C TYR A 2 -36.24 3.87 10.46
N ARG A 3 -37.14 4.85 10.81
CA ARG A 3 -36.71 6.16 11.32
C ARG A 3 -35.79 6.01 12.55
N ARG A 4 -36.11 5.10 13.46
CA ARG A 4 -35.34 4.87 14.68
C ARG A 4 -33.95 4.28 14.34
N ALA A 5 -33.89 3.33 13.40
CA ALA A 5 -32.63 2.75 12.93
C ALA A 5 -31.76 3.83 12.26
N LEU A 6 -32.33 4.61 11.33
CA LEU A 6 -31.62 5.70 10.66
C LEU A 6 -31.12 6.79 11.63
N THR A 7 -31.85 7.06 12.72
CA THR A 7 -31.38 8.00 13.75
C THR A 7 -30.14 7.47 14.47
N GLY A 8 -30.09 6.17 14.77
CA GLY A 8 -28.91 5.53 15.37
C GLY A 8 -27.70 5.53 14.39
N MET A 9 -27.94 5.15 13.14
CA MET A 9 -26.89 5.17 12.10
C MET A 9 -26.33 6.58 11.88
N TYR A 10 -27.22 7.60 11.85
CA TYR A 10 -26.78 8.98 11.75
C TYR A 10 -25.91 9.40 12.94
N ALA A 11 -26.26 9.01 14.16
CA ALA A 11 -25.47 9.32 15.34
C ALA A 11 -24.08 8.68 15.28
N ARG A 12 -23.98 7.41 14.84
CA ARG A 12 -22.70 6.72 14.61
C ARG A 12 -21.88 7.40 13.51
N LEU A 13 -22.50 7.77 12.39
CA LEU A 13 -21.80 8.49 11.30
C LEU A 13 -21.31 9.87 11.74
N ALA A 14 -22.10 10.62 12.55
CA ALA A 14 -21.67 11.89 13.10
C ALA A 14 -20.43 11.72 14.01
N ALA A 15 -20.43 10.69 14.86
CA ALA A 15 -19.26 10.34 15.67
C ALA A 15 -18.06 9.92 14.81
N THR A 16 -18.27 9.15 13.75
CA THR A 16 -17.22 8.76 12.78
C THR A 16 -16.62 9.98 12.10
N LEU A 17 -17.45 10.92 11.63
CA LEU A 17 -16.96 12.15 11.01
C LEU A 17 -16.07 12.95 11.99
N THR A 18 -16.51 13.10 13.22
CA THR A 18 -15.74 13.83 14.23
C THR A 18 -14.43 13.09 14.56
N ALA A 19 -14.46 11.77 14.68
CA ALA A 19 -13.26 10.98 14.97
C ALA A 19 -12.22 11.05 13.84
N LEU A 20 -12.66 11.06 12.57
CA LEU A 20 -11.76 11.07 11.40
C LEU A 20 -11.25 12.46 11.01
N THR A 21 -12.07 13.50 11.21
CA THR A 21 -11.78 14.83 10.66
C THR A 21 -11.71 15.94 11.71
N GLY A 22 -12.14 15.67 12.94
CA GLY A 22 -12.33 16.69 13.97
C GLY A 22 -13.51 17.63 13.72
N GLN A 23 -14.28 17.43 12.64
CA GLN A 23 -15.42 18.29 12.28
C GLN A 23 -16.72 17.74 12.87
N GLU A 24 -17.60 18.64 13.28
CA GLU A 24 -18.94 18.27 13.73
C GLU A 24 -19.87 18.03 12.53
N ALA A 25 -20.80 17.10 12.69
CA ALA A 25 -21.83 16.86 11.71
C ALA A 25 -22.79 18.07 11.61
N ALA A 26 -23.34 18.31 10.41
CA ALA A 26 -24.22 19.43 10.13
C ALA A 26 -25.50 19.48 11.03
N ARG A 27 -25.87 18.36 11.63
CA ARG A 27 -26.98 18.27 12.59
C ARG A 27 -26.47 17.52 13.82
N HIS A 28 -26.85 17.99 15.00
CA HIS A 28 -26.53 17.27 16.24
C HIS A 28 -27.26 15.92 16.29
N ALA A 29 -26.55 14.91 16.76
CA ALA A 29 -27.12 13.60 17.02
C ALA A 29 -28.10 13.67 18.18
N VAL A 30 -29.27 13.02 18.05
CA VAL A 30 -30.29 13.02 19.10
C VAL A 30 -29.82 12.27 20.35
N ALA A 31 -29.02 11.20 20.15
CA ALA A 31 -28.36 10.45 21.19
C ALA A 31 -26.95 10.07 20.70
N PRO A 32 -25.89 10.47 21.41
CA PRO A 32 -24.54 10.09 21.06
C PRO A 32 -24.38 8.58 20.96
N GLN A 33 -23.62 8.12 19.99
CA GLN A 33 -23.28 6.72 19.74
C GLN A 33 -21.78 6.63 19.47
N ASP A 34 -21.21 5.43 19.64
CA ASP A 34 -19.84 5.15 19.23
C ASP A 34 -19.70 5.22 17.70
N PRO A 35 -18.54 5.66 17.18
CA PRO A 35 -18.28 5.71 15.75
C PRO A 35 -18.37 4.32 15.11
N TYR A 36 -18.51 4.27 13.80
CA TYR A 36 -18.31 3.03 13.04
C TYR A 36 -16.83 2.66 13.02
N ASP A 37 -16.52 1.43 13.36
CA ASP A 37 -15.14 0.90 13.30
C ASP A 37 -14.63 0.74 11.87
N SER A 38 -15.53 0.59 10.91
CA SER A 38 -15.20 0.40 9.51
C SER A 38 -16.37 0.75 8.59
N PRO A 39 -16.12 1.04 7.29
CA PRO A 39 -17.18 1.16 6.29
C PRO A 39 -18.04 -0.10 6.19
N GLN A 40 -17.47 -1.29 6.42
CA GLN A 40 -18.21 -2.54 6.38
C GLN A 40 -19.29 -2.59 7.45
N ALA A 41 -19.03 -2.13 8.67
CA ALA A 41 -20.02 -2.07 9.74
C ALA A 41 -21.22 -1.15 9.37
N LEU A 42 -20.97 -0.07 8.62
CA LEU A 42 -22.05 0.76 8.07
C LEU A 42 -22.82 0.03 6.96
N LEU A 43 -22.11 -0.67 6.06
CA LEU A 43 -22.74 -1.46 5.00
C LEU A 43 -23.65 -2.54 5.59
N ASP A 44 -23.24 -3.22 6.64
CA ASP A 44 -24.01 -4.25 7.30
C ASP A 44 -25.34 -3.68 7.84
N ASP A 45 -25.29 -2.52 8.50
CA ASP A 45 -26.49 -1.81 8.98
C ASP A 45 -27.42 -1.40 7.81
N LEU A 46 -26.85 -0.87 6.70
CA LEU A 46 -27.62 -0.49 5.52
C LEU A 46 -28.29 -1.71 4.85
N HIS A 47 -27.58 -2.84 4.78
CA HIS A 47 -28.09 -4.08 4.21
C HIS A 47 -29.26 -4.64 5.03
N VAL A 48 -29.24 -4.50 6.36
CA VAL A 48 -30.39 -4.88 7.23
C VAL A 48 -31.63 -4.08 6.85
N ILE A 49 -31.50 -2.76 6.61
CA ILE A 49 -32.63 -1.93 6.17
C ILE A 49 -33.11 -2.36 4.77
N ARG A 50 -32.20 -2.57 3.84
CA ARG A 50 -32.49 -2.99 2.46
C ARG A 50 -33.26 -4.32 2.44
N GLU A 51 -32.75 -5.31 3.17
CA GLU A 51 -33.37 -6.62 3.23
C GLU A 51 -34.76 -6.56 3.90
N SER A 52 -34.91 -5.78 4.97
CA SER A 52 -36.21 -5.57 5.60
C SER A 52 -37.21 -4.89 4.66
N LEU A 53 -36.80 -3.91 3.85
CA LEU A 53 -37.65 -3.29 2.84
C LEU A 53 -38.08 -4.31 1.76
N ARG A 54 -37.15 -5.13 1.29
CA ARG A 54 -37.42 -6.19 0.31
C ARG A 54 -38.45 -7.18 0.81
N GLN A 55 -38.29 -7.67 2.05
CA GLN A 55 -39.21 -8.63 2.66
C GLN A 55 -40.62 -8.06 2.93
N ASN A 56 -40.73 -6.72 3.07
CA ASN A 56 -41.98 -6.04 3.33
C ASN A 56 -42.53 -5.25 2.11
N HIS A 57 -42.22 -5.71 0.91
CA HIS A 57 -42.69 -5.16 -0.37
C HIS A 57 -42.33 -3.67 -0.60
N GLY A 58 -41.26 -3.18 0.06
CA GLY A 58 -40.75 -1.82 -0.05
C GLY A 58 -39.53 -1.68 -0.94
N GLU A 59 -39.24 -2.62 -1.82
CA GLU A 59 -38.05 -2.65 -2.65
C GLU A 59 -37.87 -1.39 -3.51
N VAL A 60 -38.95 -0.85 -4.04
CA VAL A 60 -38.94 0.41 -4.81
C VAL A 60 -38.38 1.57 -3.99
N LEU A 61 -38.69 1.62 -2.68
CA LEU A 61 -38.14 2.64 -1.78
C LEU A 61 -36.62 2.52 -1.55
N ALA A 62 -36.09 1.30 -1.65
CA ALA A 62 -34.64 1.09 -1.54
C ALA A 62 -33.90 1.59 -2.78
N GLN A 63 -34.47 1.40 -3.96
CA GLN A 63 -33.84 1.71 -5.26
C GLN A 63 -33.53 3.20 -5.45
N GLU A 64 -34.33 4.11 -4.87
CA GLU A 64 -34.18 5.56 -5.10
C GLU A 64 -32.95 6.18 -4.41
N ARG A 65 -32.59 5.75 -3.20
CA ARG A 65 -31.51 6.37 -2.42
C ARG A 65 -30.65 5.39 -1.65
N LEU A 66 -31.25 4.30 -1.14
CA LEU A 66 -30.55 3.36 -0.27
C LEU A 66 -29.52 2.55 -1.07
N ASP A 67 -29.89 2.07 -2.24
CA ASP A 67 -28.96 1.31 -3.10
C ASP A 67 -27.81 2.16 -3.60
N ASP A 68 -28.05 3.43 -3.91
CA ASP A 68 -26.99 4.38 -4.28
C ASP A 68 -26.06 4.68 -3.09
N LEU A 69 -26.61 4.82 -1.88
CA LEU A 69 -25.79 4.99 -0.67
C LEU A 69 -24.96 3.75 -0.38
N ILE A 70 -25.53 2.57 -0.46
CA ILE A 70 -24.80 1.29 -0.29
C ILE A 70 -23.65 1.23 -1.28
N ARG A 71 -23.91 1.50 -2.55
CA ARG A 71 -22.86 1.53 -3.59
C ARG A 71 -21.78 2.58 -3.28
N ALA A 72 -22.17 3.77 -2.85
CA ALA A 72 -21.25 4.84 -2.51
C ALA A 72 -20.34 4.43 -1.34
N VAL A 73 -20.90 3.81 -0.29
CA VAL A 73 -20.10 3.33 0.84
C VAL A 73 -19.20 2.16 0.44
N ASP A 74 -19.66 1.25 -0.41
CA ASP A 74 -18.89 0.14 -0.92
C ASP A 74 -17.67 0.62 -1.75
N VAL A 75 -17.90 1.59 -2.62
CA VAL A 75 -16.84 2.13 -3.51
C VAL A 75 -15.89 3.08 -2.76
N PHE A 76 -16.42 4.03 -2.02
CA PHE A 76 -15.66 5.14 -1.45
C PHE A 76 -15.26 4.95 0.02
N GLY A 77 -15.86 4.01 0.73
CA GLY A 77 -15.62 3.79 2.16
C GLY A 77 -15.74 5.08 2.96
N PHE A 78 -14.78 5.32 3.86
CA PHE A 78 -14.57 6.59 4.54
C PHE A 78 -13.37 7.37 3.99
N HIS A 79 -12.69 6.85 2.97
CA HIS A 79 -11.46 7.41 2.40
C HIS A 79 -11.67 8.17 1.09
N LEU A 80 -12.88 8.16 0.53
CA LEU A 80 -13.33 8.81 -0.71
C LEU A 80 -12.71 8.22 -1.97
N ALA A 81 -11.38 8.07 -2.04
CA ALA A 81 -10.68 7.48 -3.18
C ALA A 81 -9.40 6.81 -2.72
N THR A 82 -9.06 5.67 -3.32
CA THR A 82 -7.75 5.06 -3.15
C THR A 82 -6.70 5.92 -3.84
N VAL A 83 -5.63 6.23 -3.14
CA VAL A 83 -4.49 6.97 -3.69
C VAL A 83 -3.26 6.08 -3.71
N ASP A 84 -2.33 6.38 -4.60
CA ASP A 84 -1.04 5.72 -4.70
C ASP A 84 0.06 6.67 -4.24
N LEU A 85 1.08 6.12 -3.60
CA LEU A 85 2.32 6.83 -3.33
C LEU A 85 3.28 6.61 -4.48
N ARG A 86 4.16 7.58 -4.72
CA ARG A 86 5.19 7.47 -5.76
C ARG A 86 6.46 8.22 -5.35
N GLN A 87 7.61 7.59 -5.56
CA GLN A 87 8.92 8.22 -5.43
C GLN A 87 9.92 7.54 -6.37
N SER A 88 11.02 8.22 -6.67
CA SER A 88 12.12 7.72 -7.48
C SER A 88 13.04 6.81 -6.65
N SER A 89 13.54 5.73 -7.25
CA SER A 89 14.40 4.74 -6.61
C SER A 89 15.67 5.37 -6.01
N ASP A 90 16.27 6.35 -6.67
CA ASP A 90 17.47 7.05 -6.18
C ASP A 90 17.26 7.75 -4.83
N GLN A 91 16.04 8.17 -4.51
CA GLN A 91 15.71 8.75 -3.20
C GLN A 91 15.67 7.65 -2.14
N HIS A 92 15.09 6.49 -2.45
CA HIS A 92 15.06 5.34 -1.52
C HIS A 92 16.47 4.83 -1.24
N GLU A 93 17.28 4.68 -2.28
CA GLU A 93 18.67 4.26 -2.20
C GLU A 93 19.46 5.13 -1.21
N ARG A 94 19.36 6.47 -1.33
CA ARG A 94 20.03 7.42 -0.42
C ARG A 94 19.54 7.32 1.01
N VAL A 95 18.22 7.21 1.21
CA VAL A 95 17.64 7.07 2.55
C VAL A 95 18.08 5.76 3.18
N VAL A 96 18.05 4.66 2.44
CA VAL A 96 18.50 3.35 2.93
C VAL A 96 20.01 3.37 3.23
N ALA A 97 20.83 3.98 2.37
CA ALA A 97 22.26 4.16 2.61
C ALA A 97 22.52 4.88 3.95
N GLU A 98 21.81 5.96 4.22
CA GLU A 98 21.93 6.70 5.48
C GLU A 98 21.48 5.88 6.69
N LEU A 99 20.35 5.17 6.59
CA LEU A 99 19.89 4.27 7.66
C LEU A 99 20.92 3.19 7.98
N LEU A 100 21.53 2.58 6.97
CA LEU A 100 22.53 1.54 7.13
C LEU A 100 23.83 2.08 7.73
N HIS A 101 24.26 3.26 7.31
CA HIS A 101 25.43 3.94 7.85
C HIS A 101 25.25 4.28 9.34
N VAL A 102 24.15 4.94 9.68
CA VAL A 102 23.83 5.34 11.07
C VAL A 102 23.68 4.13 11.98
N ALA A 103 23.12 3.03 11.49
CA ALA A 103 22.97 1.79 12.23
C ALA A 103 24.28 0.99 12.34
N GLY A 104 25.37 1.41 11.68
CA GLY A 104 26.65 0.70 11.65
C GLY A 104 26.60 -0.65 10.93
N VAL A 105 25.68 -0.80 9.98
CA VAL A 105 25.49 -2.04 9.19
C VAL A 105 26.34 -2.04 7.92
N CYS A 106 26.35 -0.91 7.23
CA CYS A 106 27.13 -0.72 6.00
C CYS A 106 27.62 0.72 5.93
N GLU A 107 28.89 0.93 5.69
CA GLU A 107 29.50 2.26 5.64
C GLU A 107 29.22 2.97 4.32
N ASP A 108 29.29 2.24 3.21
CA ASP A 108 29.06 2.80 1.87
C ASP A 108 28.18 1.85 1.05
N TYR A 109 26.87 1.96 1.25
CA TYR A 109 25.88 1.17 0.54
C TYR A 109 25.83 1.50 -0.95
N LEU A 110 26.08 2.77 -1.30
CA LEU A 110 26.01 3.26 -2.68
C LEU A 110 27.13 2.68 -3.57
N ALA A 111 28.25 2.31 -2.96
CA ALA A 111 29.36 1.67 -3.67
C ALA A 111 29.22 0.15 -3.88
N LEU A 112 28.19 -0.47 -3.29
CA LEU A 112 27.95 -1.91 -3.43
C LEU A 112 27.40 -2.25 -4.82
N ASP A 113 27.78 -3.44 -5.32
CA ASP A 113 27.10 -4.04 -6.46
C ASP A 113 25.72 -4.58 -6.08
N GLU A 114 24.92 -4.91 -7.08
CA GLU A 114 23.52 -5.34 -6.89
C GLU A 114 23.40 -6.59 -6.01
N ASP A 115 24.25 -7.58 -6.21
CA ASP A 115 24.22 -8.83 -5.43
C ASP A 115 24.47 -8.56 -3.94
N ALA A 116 25.40 -7.67 -3.60
CA ALA A 116 25.70 -7.26 -2.24
C ALA A 116 24.55 -6.45 -1.63
N ARG A 117 23.93 -5.54 -2.40
CA ARG A 117 22.75 -4.80 -1.99
C ARG A 117 21.58 -5.72 -1.65
N VAL A 118 21.24 -6.63 -2.56
CA VAL A 118 20.17 -7.62 -2.35
C VAL A 118 20.47 -8.48 -1.12
N ALA A 119 21.71 -8.95 -0.94
CA ALA A 119 22.09 -9.77 0.21
C ALA A 119 21.92 -9.06 1.56
N ILE A 120 22.33 -7.79 1.66
CA ILE A 120 22.14 -6.94 2.84
C ILE A 120 20.66 -6.74 3.10
N LEU A 121 19.89 -6.26 2.11
CA LEU A 121 18.47 -5.98 2.25
C LEU A 121 17.69 -7.22 2.67
N MET A 122 17.94 -8.37 2.05
CA MET A 122 17.30 -9.64 2.43
C MET A 122 17.66 -10.08 3.85
N THR A 123 18.89 -9.81 4.30
CA THR A 123 19.30 -10.08 5.68
C THR A 123 18.51 -9.21 6.66
N LEU A 124 18.39 -7.92 6.38
CA LEU A 124 17.68 -6.96 7.22
C LEU A 124 16.16 -7.17 7.24
N LEU A 125 15.58 -7.53 6.11
CA LEU A 125 14.16 -7.87 6.04
C LEU A 125 13.79 -9.10 6.88
N LYS A 126 14.74 -10.03 7.07
CA LYS A 126 14.56 -11.21 7.95
C LYS A 126 14.73 -10.90 9.45
N GLN A 127 15.23 -9.73 9.80
CA GLN A 127 15.42 -9.31 11.19
C GLN A 127 14.19 -8.55 11.69
N ALA A 128 13.74 -8.86 12.92
CA ALA A 128 12.63 -8.14 13.55
C ALA A 128 13.04 -6.73 14.04
N ARG A 129 14.33 -6.53 14.29
CA ARG A 129 14.84 -5.28 14.86
C ARG A 129 14.88 -4.18 13.79
N PRO A 130 14.39 -2.97 14.10
CA PRO A 130 14.52 -1.83 13.21
C PRO A 130 15.99 -1.35 13.16
N LEU A 131 16.33 -0.66 12.07
CA LEU A 131 17.63 0.01 11.89
C LEU A 131 17.62 1.41 12.48
N ARG A 132 16.46 2.06 12.46
CA ARG A 132 16.32 3.46 12.90
C ARG A 132 16.79 3.64 14.34
N VAL A 133 17.75 4.52 14.53
CA VAL A 133 18.33 4.85 15.84
C VAL A 133 17.62 6.09 16.39
N PRO A 134 16.85 5.99 17.48
CA PRO A 134 15.99 7.09 17.96
C PRO A 134 16.74 8.36 18.37
N SER A 135 18.02 8.24 18.77
CA SER A 135 18.85 9.36 19.22
C SER A 135 19.71 9.98 18.10
N ALA A 136 19.67 9.40 16.90
CA ALA A 136 20.45 9.92 15.77
C ALA A 136 19.70 11.07 15.08
N THR A 137 20.48 11.95 14.47
CA THR A 137 19.96 13.00 13.57
C THR A 137 20.12 12.50 12.14
N TYR A 138 19.05 12.56 11.38
CA TYR A 138 19.03 12.18 9.98
C TYR A 138 19.01 13.41 9.07
N SER A 139 19.34 13.20 7.80
CA SER A 139 19.24 14.26 6.80
C SER A 139 17.78 14.69 6.57
N ALA A 140 17.61 15.91 6.06
CA ALA A 140 16.28 16.41 5.70
C ALA A 140 15.56 15.50 4.66
N LEU A 141 16.32 14.81 3.80
CA LEU A 141 15.79 13.84 2.86
C LEU A 141 15.24 12.62 3.61
N ALA A 142 16.04 11.99 4.47
CA ALA A 142 15.63 10.80 5.21
C ALA A 142 14.43 11.09 6.12
N ASP A 143 14.44 12.20 6.84
CA ASP A 143 13.32 12.62 7.68
C ASP A 143 12.04 12.82 6.87
N LYS A 144 12.12 13.48 5.72
CA LYS A 144 10.98 13.72 4.83
C LYS A 144 10.41 12.41 4.27
N GLU A 145 11.26 11.54 3.72
CA GLU A 145 10.80 10.30 3.10
C GLU A 145 10.22 9.34 4.16
N LEU A 146 10.85 9.20 5.33
CA LEU A 146 10.30 8.41 6.43
C LEU A 146 8.96 8.97 6.92
N ALA A 147 8.81 10.30 6.99
CA ALA A 147 7.55 10.94 7.37
C ALA A 147 6.41 10.63 6.39
N VAL A 148 6.69 10.46 5.08
CA VAL A 148 5.68 10.03 4.10
C VAL A 148 5.16 8.63 4.43
N PHE A 149 6.04 7.68 4.74
CA PHE A 149 5.63 6.33 5.14
C PHE A 149 4.88 6.33 6.49
N GLU A 150 5.30 7.14 7.45
CA GLU A 150 4.63 7.27 8.74
C GLU A 150 3.23 7.87 8.58
N ALA A 151 3.08 8.93 7.77
CA ALA A 151 1.79 9.52 7.44
C ALA A 151 0.87 8.50 6.74
N ALA A 152 1.41 7.72 5.80
CA ALA A 152 0.68 6.66 5.13
C ALA A 152 0.19 5.57 6.09
N ARG A 153 1.02 5.16 7.06
CA ARG A 153 0.62 4.24 8.14
C ARG A 153 -0.56 4.81 8.93
N ASP A 154 -0.49 6.08 9.29
CA ASP A 154 -1.54 6.74 10.09
C ASP A 154 -2.84 6.88 9.27
N VAL A 155 -2.75 7.16 7.97
CA VAL A 155 -3.90 7.15 7.04
C VAL A 155 -4.52 5.76 6.95
N LEU A 156 -3.71 4.70 6.77
CA LEU A 156 -4.22 3.33 6.73
C LEU A 156 -4.90 2.92 8.04
N LYS A 157 -4.38 3.37 9.18
CA LYS A 157 -4.99 3.13 10.48
C LYS A 157 -6.33 3.86 10.65
N ALA A 158 -6.44 5.09 10.15
CA ALA A 158 -7.65 5.90 10.28
C ALA A 158 -8.74 5.49 9.28
N PHE A 159 -8.38 5.26 8.03
CA PHE A 159 -9.32 5.09 6.91
C PHE A 159 -9.41 3.66 6.37
N GLY A 160 -8.55 2.77 6.84
CA GLY A 160 -8.50 1.38 6.41
C GLY A 160 -7.57 1.11 5.22
N PRO A 161 -7.37 -0.19 4.90
CA PRO A 161 -6.33 -0.62 3.94
C PRO A 161 -6.60 -0.21 2.49
N ARG A 162 -7.81 0.25 2.17
CA ARG A 162 -8.17 0.70 0.82
C ARG A 162 -7.82 2.17 0.56
N ALA A 163 -7.44 2.93 1.60
CA ALA A 163 -7.11 4.35 1.44
C ALA A 163 -5.83 4.57 0.63
N ILE A 164 -4.80 3.73 0.84
CA ILE A 164 -3.56 3.72 0.08
C ILE A 164 -3.25 2.26 -0.23
N ARG A 165 -3.09 1.92 -1.50
CA ARG A 165 -2.88 0.53 -1.89
C ARG A 165 -1.51 0.26 -2.46
N GLN A 166 -0.96 1.20 -3.22
CA GLN A 166 0.22 1.01 -4.03
C GLN A 166 1.30 2.04 -3.65
N TYR A 167 2.54 1.61 -3.81
CA TYR A 167 3.72 2.45 -3.79
C TYR A 167 4.49 2.26 -5.09
N ILE A 168 4.46 3.27 -5.95
CA ILE A 168 5.08 3.25 -7.28
C ILE A 168 6.53 3.67 -7.14
N VAL A 169 7.45 2.84 -7.63
CA VAL A 169 8.89 3.11 -7.66
C VAL A 169 9.27 3.53 -9.07
N SER A 170 9.46 4.84 -9.28
CA SER A 170 9.96 5.37 -10.56
C SER A 170 11.43 5.00 -10.76
N HIS A 171 11.85 4.88 -12.00
CA HIS A 171 13.21 4.46 -12.36
C HIS A 171 13.63 3.16 -11.69
N THR A 172 12.77 2.14 -11.76
CA THR A 172 13.15 0.80 -11.30
C THR A 172 14.10 0.17 -12.30
N GLU A 173 15.34 -0.04 -11.90
CA GLU A 173 16.39 -0.60 -12.71
C GLU A 173 16.89 -1.96 -12.21
N THR A 174 16.69 -2.23 -10.92
CA THR A 174 17.22 -3.41 -10.22
C THR A 174 16.23 -3.96 -9.19
N VAL A 175 16.53 -5.14 -8.64
CA VAL A 175 15.73 -5.78 -7.59
C VAL A 175 15.86 -5.03 -6.26
N SER A 176 17.05 -4.47 -5.97
CA SER A 176 17.28 -3.72 -4.73
C SER A 176 16.37 -2.52 -4.61
N ASP A 177 16.00 -1.82 -5.71
CA ASP A 177 15.06 -0.70 -5.70
C ASP A 177 13.72 -1.05 -5.06
N LEU A 178 13.25 -2.28 -5.26
CA LEU A 178 11.99 -2.77 -4.70
C LEU A 178 12.16 -3.24 -3.25
N LEU A 179 13.29 -3.88 -2.94
CA LEU A 179 13.59 -4.34 -1.58
C LEU A 179 13.82 -3.17 -0.63
N GLU A 180 14.36 -2.06 -1.09
CA GLU A 180 14.50 -0.82 -0.33
C GLU A 180 13.16 -0.30 0.17
N VAL A 181 12.14 -0.30 -0.69
CA VAL A 181 10.79 0.11 -0.29
C VAL A 181 10.18 -0.87 0.73
N TYR A 182 10.42 -2.18 0.59
CA TYR A 182 10.02 -3.13 1.64
C TYR A 182 10.74 -2.88 2.96
N LEU A 183 12.03 -2.52 2.91
CA LEU A 183 12.78 -2.14 4.11
C LEU A 183 12.19 -0.88 4.76
N LEU A 184 11.89 0.16 3.98
CA LEU A 184 11.25 1.39 4.49
C LEU A 184 9.85 1.12 5.08
N GLN A 185 9.05 0.23 4.47
CA GLN A 185 7.79 -0.23 5.08
C GLN A 185 8.03 -0.91 6.44
N LYS A 186 9.08 -1.73 6.55
CA LYS A 186 9.44 -2.39 7.82
C LYS A 186 9.84 -1.36 8.88
N GLU A 187 10.71 -0.42 8.54
CA GLU A 187 11.23 0.60 9.46
C GLU A 187 10.14 1.54 10.00
N THR A 188 9.05 1.72 9.26
CA THR A 188 7.95 2.61 9.62
C THR A 188 6.71 1.88 10.15
N GLY A 189 6.79 0.54 10.30
CA GLY A 189 5.70 -0.25 10.87
C GLY A 189 4.56 -0.57 9.89
N LEU A 190 4.81 -0.42 8.58
CA LEU A 190 3.91 -0.82 7.49
C LEU A 190 4.10 -2.28 7.06
N MET A 191 5.05 -2.99 7.67
CA MET A 191 5.27 -4.41 7.47
C MET A 191 5.09 -5.15 8.79
N SER A 192 4.27 -6.19 8.80
CA SER A 192 3.87 -6.93 10.01
C SER A 192 4.85 -8.04 10.37
N GLY A 193 6.08 -7.71 10.73
CA GLY A 193 7.09 -8.67 11.16
C GLY A 193 8.16 -8.97 10.11
N PRO A 194 9.17 -9.77 10.49
CA PRO A 194 10.31 -10.05 9.62
C PRO A 194 9.98 -11.06 8.52
N LEU A 195 10.61 -10.90 7.37
CA LEU A 195 10.45 -11.78 6.21
C LEU A 195 10.86 -13.22 6.57
N GLY A 196 9.95 -14.18 6.40
CA GLY A 196 10.18 -15.59 6.76
C GLY A 196 10.39 -15.83 8.25
N GLY A 197 10.09 -14.87 9.10
CA GLY A 197 10.43 -14.88 10.51
C GLY A 197 9.58 -15.82 11.36
N LYS A 198 10.22 -16.35 12.41
CA LYS A 198 9.55 -17.03 13.51
C LYS A 198 9.30 -16.01 14.60
N THR A 199 8.06 -15.81 15.00
CA THR A 199 7.74 -15.00 16.18
C THR A 199 7.98 -15.83 17.45
N PHE A 200 8.64 -15.24 18.45
CA PHE A 200 8.84 -15.87 19.75
C PHE A 200 7.48 -16.10 20.44
N GLY A 201 7.14 -17.36 20.70
CA GLY A 201 6.05 -17.74 21.60
C GLY A 201 4.61 -17.67 21.09
N ALA A 202 4.36 -17.23 19.86
CA ALA A 202 3.03 -17.24 19.23
C ALA A 202 3.05 -18.07 17.92
N LYS A 203 1.86 -18.50 17.45
CA LYS A 203 1.77 -19.02 16.08
C LYS A 203 2.38 -18.00 15.12
N PRO A 204 3.31 -18.39 14.23
CA PRO A 204 3.90 -17.46 13.29
C PRO A 204 2.79 -16.84 12.44
N LEU A 205 2.58 -15.54 12.60
CA LEU A 205 1.72 -14.79 11.70
C LEU A 205 2.50 -14.57 10.39
N PRO A 206 1.86 -14.74 9.24
CA PRO A 206 2.50 -14.44 7.98
C PRO A 206 2.91 -12.96 7.93
N THR A 207 4.13 -12.69 7.50
CA THR A 207 4.57 -11.32 7.24
C THR A 207 3.73 -10.73 6.12
N ARG A 208 3.25 -9.50 6.32
CA ARG A 208 2.46 -8.76 5.34
C ARG A 208 3.06 -7.38 5.13
N ALA A 209 3.12 -6.94 3.90
CA ALA A 209 3.37 -5.55 3.54
C ALA A 209 2.03 -4.81 3.39
N SER A 210 1.98 -3.54 3.77
CA SER A 210 0.76 -2.73 3.66
C SER A 210 0.50 -2.23 2.25
N PHE A 211 1.56 -2.05 1.44
CA PHE A 211 1.49 -1.60 0.05
C PHE A 211 1.97 -2.67 -0.91
N ILE A 212 1.36 -2.71 -2.09
CA ILE A 212 1.95 -3.35 -3.27
C ILE A 212 3.07 -2.43 -3.74
N VAL A 213 4.29 -2.94 -3.78
CA VAL A 213 5.45 -2.20 -4.35
C VAL A 213 5.41 -2.39 -5.85
N VAL A 214 5.09 -1.32 -6.58
CA VAL A 214 4.86 -1.34 -8.02
C VAL A 214 6.10 -0.79 -8.73
N PRO A 215 6.90 -1.62 -9.42
CA PRO A 215 7.97 -1.11 -10.26
C PRO A 215 7.40 -0.34 -11.45
N LEU A 216 7.97 0.80 -11.76
CA LEU A 216 7.72 1.54 -12.98
C LEU A 216 8.95 1.48 -13.88
N PHE A 217 8.80 0.82 -15.02
CA PHE A 217 9.80 0.70 -16.05
C PHE A 217 9.58 1.78 -17.12
N GLU A 218 10.48 2.77 -17.19
CA GLU A 218 10.24 4.02 -17.92
C GLU A 218 11.07 4.14 -19.20
N THR A 219 12.32 3.64 -19.20
CA THR A 219 13.18 3.69 -20.39
C THR A 219 13.07 2.45 -21.25
N ILE A 220 13.59 2.49 -22.47
CA ILE A 220 13.70 1.30 -23.34
C ILE A 220 14.50 0.20 -22.65
N GLY A 221 15.60 0.58 -22.00
CA GLY A 221 16.45 -0.33 -21.25
C GLY A 221 15.73 -1.00 -20.08
N ASP A 222 14.90 -0.22 -19.35
CA ASP A 222 14.11 -0.76 -18.23
C ASP A 222 13.05 -1.75 -18.73
N LEU A 223 12.34 -1.43 -19.81
CA LEU A 223 11.37 -2.33 -20.44
C LEU A 223 12.00 -3.67 -20.84
N GLN A 224 13.21 -3.64 -21.37
CA GLN A 224 13.95 -4.86 -21.75
C GLN A 224 14.38 -5.67 -20.54
N ARG A 225 14.73 -5.03 -19.41
CA ARG A 225 15.16 -5.68 -18.16
C ARG A 225 13.99 -6.14 -17.27
N ALA A 226 12.82 -5.52 -17.40
CA ALA A 226 11.66 -5.76 -16.53
C ALA A 226 11.34 -7.24 -16.26
N PRO A 227 11.29 -8.13 -17.27
CA PRO A 227 11.00 -9.54 -17.02
C PRO A 227 12.09 -10.26 -16.20
N ALA A 228 13.36 -9.87 -16.35
CA ALA A 228 14.46 -10.43 -15.59
C ALA A 228 14.39 -9.99 -14.13
N ILE A 229 14.22 -8.70 -13.88
CA ILE A 229 14.06 -8.12 -12.53
C ILE A 229 12.91 -8.80 -11.78
N MET A 230 11.77 -9.00 -12.43
CA MET A 230 10.64 -9.65 -11.78
C MET A 230 10.87 -11.13 -11.49
N ARG A 231 11.56 -11.88 -12.39
CA ARG A 231 11.94 -13.27 -12.12
C ARG A 231 12.92 -13.36 -10.95
N GLU A 232 13.90 -12.49 -10.89
CA GLU A 232 14.88 -12.42 -9.81
C GLU A 232 14.19 -12.09 -8.47
N LEU A 233 13.30 -11.08 -8.45
CA LEU A 233 12.52 -10.74 -7.26
C LEU A 233 11.71 -11.95 -6.74
N PHE A 234 11.01 -12.65 -7.62
CA PHE A 234 10.18 -13.80 -7.24
C PHE A 234 11.00 -15.04 -6.87
N ALA A 235 12.24 -15.13 -7.33
CA ALA A 235 13.16 -16.19 -6.93
C ALA A 235 13.74 -15.99 -5.52
N LEU A 236 13.64 -14.77 -4.95
CA LEU A 236 14.14 -14.49 -3.62
C LEU A 236 13.36 -15.26 -2.54
N PRO A 237 14.04 -15.81 -1.53
CA PRO A 237 13.39 -16.56 -0.47
C PRO A 237 12.33 -15.72 0.26
N HIS A 238 11.14 -16.29 0.44
CA HIS A 238 10.02 -15.70 1.17
C HIS A 238 9.30 -14.51 0.49
N VAL A 239 9.78 -13.97 -0.63
CA VAL A 239 9.11 -12.86 -1.32
C VAL A 239 7.74 -13.30 -1.83
N VAL A 240 7.63 -14.44 -2.51
CA VAL A 240 6.33 -14.98 -2.95
C VAL A 240 5.39 -15.24 -1.77
N SER A 241 5.93 -15.68 -0.62
CA SER A 241 5.12 -15.87 0.59
C SER A 241 4.63 -14.54 1.17
N LEU A 242 5.46 -13.50 1.12
CA LEU A 242 5.07 -12.13 1.50
C LEU A 242 3.95 -11.62 0.59
N LEU A 243 4.10 -11.74 -0.72
CA LEU A 243 3.08 -11.32 -1.69
C LEU A 243 1.75 -12.04 -1.46
N LYS A 244 1.77 -13.37 -1.34
CA LYS A 244 0.56 -14.16 -1.04
C LYS A 244 -0.12 -13.73 0.27
N ALA A 245 0.65 -13.48 1.31
CA ALA A 245 0.12 -13.01 2.59
C ALA A 245 -0.42 -11.58 2.53
N SER A 246 0.11 -10.76 1.62
CA SER A 246 -0.27 -9.35 1.45
C SER A 246 -1.45 -9.11 0.50
N GLY A 247 -2.07 -10.18 -0.02
CA GLY A 247 -3.23 -10.10 -0.92
C GLY A 247 -3.09 -10.96 -2.17
N GLY A 248 -1.88 -11.43 -2.49
CA GLY A 248 -1.60 -12.28 -3.66
C GLY A 248 -1.56 -11.53 -4.97
N GLU A 249 -1.36 -10.22 -4.92
CA GLU A 249 -1.32 -9.35 -6.09
C GLU A 249 0.06 -8.70 -6.23
N GLN A 250 0.50 -8.58 -7.47
CA GLN A 250 1.65 -7.78 -7.87
C GLN A 250 1.29 -6.99 -9.11
N GLU A 251 1.52 -5.71 -9.08
CA GLU A 251 1.31 -4.81 -10.21
C GLU A 251 2.64 -4.30 -10.75
N ILE A 252 2.65 -4.00 -12.05
CA ILE A 252 3.79 -3.41 -12.77
C ILE A 252 3.26 -2.24 -13.57
N MET A 253 3.96 -1.13 -13.52
CA MET A 253 3.67 0.04 -14.34
C MET A 253 4.66 0.12 -15.50
N LEU A 254 4.15 0.31 -16.71
CA LEU A 254 4.96 0.50 -17.92
C LEU A 254 4.84 1.95 -18.38
N GLY A 255 5.97 2.61 -18.56
CA GLY A 255 6.05 4.02 -18.92
C GLY A 255 5.88 4.27 -20.42
N TYR A 256 4.70 4.70 -20.86
CA TYR A 256 4.43 5.02 -22.27
C TYR A 256 5.11 6.32 -22.73
N SER A 257 4.86 7.41 -22.01
CA SER A 257 5.38 8.73 -22.41
C SER A 257 6.90 8.81 -22.29
N ASP A 258 7.45 8.20 -21.25
CA ASP A 258 8.87 8.28 -20.97
C ASP A 258 9.69 7.40 -21.92
N SER A 259 9.23 6.17 -22.20
CA SER A 259 9.84 5.33 -23.22
C SER A 259 9.73 5.91 -24.63
N ASN A 260 8.65 6.66 -24.92
CA ASN A 260 8.52 7.40 -26.18
C ASN A 260 9.55 8.53 -26.32
N LYS A 261 9.84 9.22 -25.22
CA LYS A 261 10.89 10.27 -25.19
C LYS A 261 12.29 9.67 -25.34
N ASP A 262 12.51 8.48 -24.74
CA ASP A 262 13.80 7.78 -24.75
C ASP A 262 14.11 7.16 -26.12
N GLY A 263 13.22 6.34 -26.68
CA GLY A 263 13.48 5.55 -27.89
C GLY A 263 12.66 5.90 -29.12
N GLY A 264 11.75 6.87 -29.03
CA GLY A 264 10.78 7.21 -30.08
C GLY A 264 9.62 6.20 -30.16
N ILE A 265 8.53 6.62 -30.82
CA ILE A 265 7.24 5.89 -30.77
C ILE A 265 7.32 4.45 -31.27
N PHE A 266 8.10 4.18 -32.33
CA PHE A 266 8.20 2.81 -32.88
C PHE A 266 8.92 1.87 -31.92
N THR A 267 10.08 2.30 -31.41
CA THR A 267 10.88 1.50 -30.47
C THR A 267 10.08 1.28 -29.18
N SER A 268 9.51 2.35 -28.63
CA SER A 268 8.72 2.28 -27.41
C SER A 268 7.53 1.34 -27.54
N THR A 269 6.71 1.46 -28.59
CA THR A 269 5.55 0.60 -28.80
C THR A 269 5.98 -0.87 -28.94
N TRP A 270 7.08 -1.14 -29.62
CA TRP A 270 7.60 -2.48 -29.79
C TRP A 270 8.13 -3.09 -28.49
N GLU A 271 8.92 -2.32 -27.73
CA GLU A 271 9.49 -2.79 -26.46
C GLU A 271 8.42 -2.93 -25.37
N LEU A 272 7.42 -2.05 -25.32
CA LEU A 272 6.25 -2.23 -24.46
C LEU A 272 5.53 -3.56 -24.75
N TYR A 273 5.22 -3.82 -26.03
CA TYR A 273 4.57 -5.07 -26.42
C TYR A 273 5.41 -6.30 -26.05
N ARG A 274 6.74 -6.25 -26.26
CA ARG A 274 7.65 -7.35 -25.89
C ARG A 274 7.70 -7.56 -24.38
N ALA A 275 7.80 -6.45 -23.63
CA ALA A 275 7.82 -6.49 -22.17
C ALA A 275 6.52 -7.10 -21.61
N GLU A 276 5.36 -6.67 -22.12
CA GLU A 276 4.06 -7.22 -21.70
C GLU A 276 4.00 -8.74 -21.92
N LEU A 277 4.36 -9.24 -23.12
CA LEU A 277 4.37 -10.68 -23.39
C LEU A 277 5.30 -11.44 -22.44
N ALA A 278 6.51 -10.94 -22.25
CA ALA A 278 7.50 -11.60 -21.39
C ALA A 278 7.14 -11.53 -19.91
N LEU A 279 6.48 -10.47 -19.46
CA LEU A 279 5.97 -10.34 -18.09
C LEU A 279 4.79 -11.29 -17.83
N VAL A 280 3.88 -11.47 -18.79
CA VAL A 280 2.81 -12.49 -18.69
C VAL A 280 3.38 -13.88 -18.43
N GLU A 281 4.49 -14.24 -19.08
CA GLU A 281 5.19 -15.52 -18.83
C GLU A 281 5.79 -15.61 -17.43
N VAL A 282 6.18 -14.49 -16.82
CA VAL A 282 6.72 -14.46 -15.44
C VAL A 282 5.64 -14.72 -14.41
N PHE A 283 4.39 -14.31 -14.70
CA PHE A 283 3.26 -14.44 -13.76
C PHE A 283 2.47 -15.75 -13.91
N ASN A 284 2.73 -16.54 -14.95
CA ASN A 284 2.14 -17.87 -15.17
C ASN A 284 2.97 -18.98 -14.53
#